data_8ea7c3fb2d1a28d6a8ad1280bc200cb8
#
_entry.id   8ea7c3fb2d1a28d6a8ad1280bc200cb8
#
_cell.length_a   1.000
_cell.length_b   1.000
_cell.length_c   1.000
_cell.angle_alpha   90.00
_cell.angle_beta   90.00
_cell.angle_gamma   90.00
#
_symmetry.space_group_name_H-M   'P 1'
#
loop_
_entity.id
_entity.type
_entity.pdbx_description
1 polymer ?
#
loop_
_entity_poly.entity_id
_entity_poly.type
_entity_poly.pdbx_seq_one_letter_code
_entity_poly.pdbx_strand_id
1 'polypeptide(L)'
;MRDLLELRDEIDQIDSQIVDLYERRMAISEEVAEYKIAVGKKVFDKQREVSKLETWSRKGTTPFLKHGIRELFEQIMSMSRKRQYQLLTEHGQTEKTDFKEVDHLNYKNAKIVF
;
A
#
# COMPACT_ATOMS: atom_id res chain seq x y z
N MET A 1 -8.92 -22.17 -30.39
CA MET A 1 -8.86 -21.97 -28.95
C MET A 1 -7.49 -22.33 -28.42
N ARG A 2 -6.96 -21.52 -27.57
CA ARG A 2 -5.63 -21.76 -27.05
C ARG A 2 -5.66 -22.86 -25.98
N ASP A 3 -4.54 -23.56 -25.87
CA ASP A 3 -4.38 -24.62 -24.91
C ASP A 3 -4.36 -24.08 -23.49
N LEU A 4 -4.91 -24.84 -22.55
CA LEU A 4 -4.97 -24.44 -21.15
C LEU A 4 -3.59 -24.19 -20.57
N LEU A 5 -2.60 -25.01 -20.93
CA LEU A 5 -1.25 -24.83 -20.42
C LEU A 5 -0.64 -23.50 -20.90
N GLU A 6 -0.89 -23.13 -22.14
CA GLU A 6 -0.42 -21.85 -22.66
C GLU A 6 -1.07 -20.69 -21.93
N LEU A 7 -2.36 -20.79 -21.67
CA LEU A 7 -3.08 -19.75 -20.95
C LEU A 7 -2.56 -19.59 -19.53
N ARG A 8 -2.28 -20.70 -18.88
CA ARG A 8 -1.73 -20.66 -17.51
C ARG A 8 -0.33 -20.08 -17.49
N ASP A 9 0.49 -20.40 -18.50
CA ASP A 9 1.83 -19.81 -18.60
C ASP A 9 1.77 -18.30 -18.75
N GLU A 10 0.82 -17.81 -19.54
CA GLU A 10 0.65 -16.35 -19.67
C GLU A 10 0.20 -15.73 -18.38
N ILE A 11 -0.71 -16.36 -17.67
CA ILE A 11 -1.15 -15.85 -16.37
C ILE A 11 0.04 -15.78 -15.42
N ASP A 12 0.87 -16.83 -15.40
CA ASP A 12 2.04 -16.83 -14.50
C ASP A 12 3.00 -15.70 -14.82
N GLN A 13 3.18 -15.40 -16.10
CA GLN A 13 4.03 -14.28 -16.49
C GLN A 13 3.45 -12.95 -16.05
N ILE A 14 2.14 -12.78 -16.22
CA ILE A 14 1.46 -11.57 -15.79
C ILE A 14 1.56 -11.43 -14.26
N ASP A 15 1.32 -12.53 -13.55
CA ASP A 15 1.39 -12.50 -12.09
C ASP A 15 2.77 -12.11 -11.61
N SER A 16 3.81 -12.60 -12.27
CA SER A 16 5.18 -12.24 -11.94
C SER A 16 5.40 -10.73 -12.10
N GLN A 17 4.83 -10.15 -13.15
CA GLN A 17 4.91 -8.71 -13.37
C GLN A 17 4.15 -7.95 -12.29
N ILE A 18 3.01 -8.47 -11.86
CA ILE A 18 2.24 -7.84 -10.80
C ILE A 18 3.04 -7.82 -9.50
N VAL A 19 3.71 -8.94 -9.18
CA VAL A 19 4.56 -9.00 -7.99
C VAL A 19 5.65 -7.93 -8.05
N ASP A 20 6.34 -7.85 -9.18
CA ASP A 20 7.41 -6.87 -9.32
C ASP A 20 6.90 -5.43 -9.19
N LEU A 21 5.78 -5.14 -9.82
CA LEU A 21 5.20 -3.81 -9.79
C LEU A 21 4.70 -3.47 -8.38
N TYR A 22 4.10 -4.44 -7.71
CA TYR A 22 3.64 -4.23 -6.35
C TYR A 22 4.81 -3.90 -5.42
N GLU A 23 5.90 -4.66 -5.50
CA GLU A 23 7.06 -4.40 -4.66
C GLU A 23 7.67 -3.04 -4.93
N ARG A 24 7.76 -2.66 -6.20
CA ARG A 24 8.27 -1.34 -6.56
C ARG A 24 7.39 -0.23 -6.02
N ARG A 25 6.09 -0.41 -6.14
CA ARG A 25 5.14 0.57 -5.63
C ARG A 25 5.24 0.72 -4.11
N MET A 26 5.40 -0.41 -3.41
CA MET A 26 5.54 -0.38 -1.95
C MET A 26 6.85 0.30 -1.55
N ALA A 27 7.94 0.06 -2.26
CA ALA A 27 9.20 0.73 -1.97
C ALA A 27 9.08 2.24 -2.13
N ILE A 28 8.42 2.69 -3.19
CA ILE A 28 8.19 4.13 -3.41
C ILE A 28 7.28 4.70 -2.32
N SER A 29 6.27 3.93 -1.93
CA SER A 29 5.36 4.35 -0.86
C SER A 29 6.11 4.56 0.45
N GLU A 30 7.10 3.71 0.74
CA GLU A 30 7.92 3.89 1.93
C GLU A 30 8.73 5.19 1.85
N GLU A 31 9.28 5.50 0.68
CA GLU A 31 10.00 6.75 0.50
C GLU A 31 9.09 7.97 0.70
N VAL A 32 7.86 7.87 0.20
CA VAL A 32 6.88 8.94 0.40
C VAL A 32 6.61 9.14 1.89
N ALA A 33 6.46 8.04 2.63
CA ALA A 33 6.22 8.12 4.06
C ALA A 33 7.39 8.77 4.78
N GLU A 34 8.60 8.37 4.43
CA GLU A 34 9.80 8.94 5.03
C GLU A 34 9.89 10.44 4.77
N TYR A 35 9.57 10.85 3.55
CA TYR A 35 9.56 12.27 3.21
C TYR A 35 8.54 13.02 4.06
N LYS A 36 7.32 12.50 4.15
CA LYS A 36 6.25 13.16 4.91
C LYS A 36 6.59 13.26 6.38
N ILE A 37 7.18 12.21 6.93
CA ILE A 37 7.60 12.22 8.33
C ILE A 37 8.67 13.29 8.55
N ALA A 38 9.63 13.36 7.64
CA ALA A 38 10.73 14.30 7.76
C ALA A 38 10.26 15.76 7.73
N VAL A 39 9.23 16.07 6.95
CA VAL A 39 8.73 17.45 6.83
C VAL A 39 7.49 17.71 7.68
N GLY A 40 7.05 16.74 8.45
CA GLY A 40 5.92 16.91 9.35
C GLY A 40 4.56 16.90 8.69
N LYS A 41 4.43 16.29 7.51
CA LYS A 41 3.15 16.18 6.84
C LYS A 41 2.41 14.93 7.28
N LYS A 42 1.09 14.97 7.16
CA LYS A 42 0.29 13.79 7.45
C LYS A 42 0.57 12.71 6.43
N VAL A 43 0.69 11.48 6.93
CA VAL A 43 0.95 10.33 6.08
C VAL A 43 -0.27 10.00 5.21
N PHE A 44 -1.46 10.00 5.82
CA PHE A 44 -2.68 9.64 5.11
C PHE A 44 -3.28 10.85 4.41
N ASP A 45 -3.50 10.71 3.10
CA ASP A 45 -4.14 11.75 2.28
C ASP A 45 -5.38 11.13 1.64
N LYS A 46 -6.51 11.31 2.30
CA LYS A 46 -7.77 10.71 1.87
C LYS A 46 -8.22 11.22 0.52
N GLN A 47 -8.08 12.51 0.29
CA GLN A 47 -8.52 13.11 -0.97
C GLN A 47 -7.75 12.55 -2.16
N ARG A 48 -6.45 12.37 -1.99
CA ARG A 48 -5.64 11.79 -3.05
C ARG A 48 -6.05 10.36 -3.32
N GLU A 49 -6.31 9.57 -2.28
CA GLU A 49 -6.72 8.18 -2.48
C GLU A 49 -8.03 8.07 -3.22
N VAL A 50 -9.03 8.86 -2.81
CA VAL A 50 -10.33 8.85 -3.47
C VAL A 50 -10.19 9.26 -4.94
N SER A 51 -9.43 10.31 -5.20
CA SER A 51 -9.21 10.82 -6.55
C SER A 51 -8.55 9.75 -7.42
N LYS A 52 -7.56 9.06 -6.88
CA LYS A 52 -6.84 8.04 -7.64
C LYS A 52 -7.69 6.80 -7.88
N LEU A 53 -8.51 6.41 -6.93
CA LEU A 53 -9.43 5.30 -7.13
C LEU A 53 -10.36 5.57 -8.31
N GLU A 54 -10.89 6.79 -8.38
CA GLU A 54 -11.74 7.15 -9.51
C GLU A 54 -10.97 7.16 -10.81
N THR A 55 -9.78 7.75 -10.80
CA THR A 55 -8.95 7.82 -12.01
C THR A 55 -8.64 6.44 -12.55
N TRP A 56 -8.17 5.54 -11.66
CA TRP A 56 -7.76 4.22 -12.12
C TRP A 56 -8.94 3.34 -12.49
N SER A 57 -10.05 3.41 -11.73
CA SER A 57 -11.21 2.58 -12.04
C SER A 57 -11.81 2.95 -13.41
N ARG A 58 -11.76 4.22 -13.78
CA ARG A 58 -12.28 4.64 -15.08
C ARG A 58 -11.51 4.07 -16.26
N LYS A 59 -10.28 3.63 -16.03
CA LYS A 59 -9.48 3.04 -17.10
C LYS A 59 -9.93 1.64 -17.49
N GLY A 60 -10.74 1.00 -16.66
CA GLY A 60 -11.28 -0.30 -17.03
C GLY A 60 -12.19 -0.20 -18.24
N THR A 61 -12.19 -1.22 -19.06
CA THR A 61 -12.92 -1.19 -20.34
C THR A 61 -14.35 -1.71 -20.21
N THR A 62 -14.69 -2.35 -19.13
CA THR A 62 -16.05 -2.84 -18.88
C THR A 62 -16.43 -2.52 -17.44
N PRO A 63 -17.74 -2.52 -17.12
CA PRO A 63 -18.14 -2.31 -15.71
C PRO A 63 -17.51 -3.31 -14.74
N PHE A 64 -17.41 -4.56 -15.17
CA PHE A 64 -16.78 -5.60 -14.35
C PHE A 64 -15.32 -5.25 -14.04
N LEU A 65 -14.57 -4.86 -15.08
CA LEU A 65 -13.16 -4.54 -14.91
C LEU A 65 -12.95 -3.25 -14.11
N LYS A 66 -13.81 -2.25 -14.31
CA LYS A 66 -13.74 -1.03 -13.52
C LYS A 66 -13.90 -1.31 -12.04
N HIS A 67 -14.85 -2.17 -11.71
CA HIS A 67 -15.10 -2.55 -10.32
C HIS A 67 -13.90 -3.30 -9.73
N GLY A 68 -13.36 -4.25 -10.50
CA GLY A 68 -12.20 -5.02 -10.05
C GLY A 68 -10.97 -4.16 -9.84
N ILE A 69 -10.74 -3.20 -10.74
CA ILE A 69 -9.62 -2.27 -10.59
C ILE A 69 -9.79 -1.45 -9.31
N ARG A 70 -11.01 -0.99 -9.05
CA ARG A 70 -11.26 -0.23 -7.84
C ARG A 70 -10.94 -1.05 -6.60
N GLU A 71 -11.42 -2.28 -6.54
CA GLU A 71 -11.14 -3.16 -5.40
C GLU A 71 -9.65 -3.42 -5.24
N LEU A 72 -8.97 -3.66 -6.36
CA LEU A 72 -7.54 -3.92 -6.34
C LEU A 72 -6.79 -2.74 -5.71
N PHE A 73 -7.08 -1.52 -6.17
CA PHE A 73 -6.38 -0.35 -5.66
C PHE A 73 -6.79 0.01 -4.25
N GLU A 74 -8.02 -0.27 -3.85
CA GLU A 74 -8.41 -0.10 -2.45
C GLU A 74 -7.54 -0.96 -1.55
N GLN A 75 -7.28 -2.20 -1.96
CA GLN A 75 -6.42 -3.10 -1.18
C GLN A 75 -4.97 -2.63 -1.19
N ILE A 76 -4.46 -2.25 -2.34
CA ILE A 76 -3.09 -1.77 -2.44
C ILE A 76 -2.89 -0.54 -1.56
N MET A 77 -3.83 0.40 -1.61
CA MET A 77 -3.75 1.61 -0.80
C MET A 77 -3.85 1.31 0.69
N SER A 78 -4.70 0.35 1.05
CA SER A 78 -4.83 -0.08 2.45
C SER A 78 -3.51 -0.64 2.97
N MET A 79 -2.89 -1.53 2.20
CA MET A 79 -1.60 -2.11 2.58
C MET A 79 -0.50 -1.04 2.65
N SER A 80 -0.54 -0.10 1.72
CA SER A 80 0.40 1.01 1.69
C SER A 80 0.27 1.87 2.95
N ARG A 81 -0.98 2.19 3.36
CA ARG A 81 -1.21 2.95 4.58
C ARG A 81 -0.69 2.22 5.81
N LYS A 82 -0.93 0.92 5.89
CA LYS A 82 -0.44 0.13 7.02
C LYS A 82 1.07 0.23 7.13
N ARG A 83 1.75 0.09 6.01
CA ARG A 83 3.20 0.19 5.99
C ARG A 83 3.67 1.58 6.38
N GLN A 84 3.01 2.61 5.87
CA GLN A 84 3.36 4.00 6.18
C GLN A 84 3.16 4.29 7.66
N TYR A 85 2.08 3.80 8.26
CA TYR A 85 1.86 3.98 9.69
C TYR A 85 2.86 3.20 10.54
N GLN A 86 3.30 2.04 10.07
CA GLN A 86 4.36 1.31 10.75
C GLN A 86 5.65 2.13 10.78
N LEU A 87 5.99 2.75 9.65
CA LEU A 87 7.17 3.59 9.57
C LEU A 87 7.06 4.81 10.49
N LEU A 88 5.88 5.40 10.53
CA LEU A 88 5.63 6.52 11.43
C LEU A 88 5.79 6.12 12.88
N THR A 89 5.27 4.95 13.24
CA THR A 89 5.40 4.43 14.60
C THR A 89 6.86 4.18 14.95
N GLU A 90 7.60 3.58 14.03
CA GLU A 90 9.02 3.30 14.24
C GLU A 90 9.81 4.60 14.43
N HIS A 91 9.49 5.62 13.64
CA HIS A 91 10.12 6.91 13.78
C HIS A 91 9.81 7.52 15.14
N GLY A 92 8.55 7.44 15.56
CA GLY A 92 8.15 7.94 16.87
C GLY A 92 8.85 7.23 18.01
N GLN A 93 9.00 5.90 17.88
CA GLN A 93 9.72 5.13 18.88
C GLN A 93 11.18 5.58 18.98
N THR A 94 11.79 5.80 17.83
CA THR A 94 13.18 6.24 17.79
C THR A 94 13.34 7.58 18.47
N GLU A 95 12.44 8.49 18.24
CA GLU A 95 12.49 9.81 18.85
C GLU A 95 12.23 9.75 20.35
N LYS A 96 11.47 8.77 20.79
CA LYS A 96 11.09 8.63 22.18
C LYS A 96 11.90 7.60 22.93
N THR A 97 13.03 7.26 22.42
CA THR A 97 13.88 6.25 23.02
C THR A 97 14.18 6.53 24.46
N ASP A 98 14.34 7.78 24.79
CA ASP A 98 14.70 8.18 26.13
C ASP A 98 13.57 8.05 27.12
N PHE A 99 12.35 8.02 26.62
CA PHE A 99 11.23 8.09 27.53
C PHE A 99 10.83 6.81 28.10
N LYS A 100 10.60 5.91 27.30
CA LYS A 100 10.19 4.83 27.82
C LYS A 100 9.48 3.89 27.26
N GLU A 101 9.43 3.09 27.77
CA GLU A 101 9.15 1.79 27.53
C GLU A 101 7.72 1.53 27.50
N VAL A 102 7.01 2.27 28.22
CA VAL A 102 5.58 2.13 28.25
C VAL A 102 4.98 2.22 26.86
N ASP A 103 5.46 3.17 26.13
CA ASP A 103 4.98 3.39 24.78
C ASP A 103 5.25 2.21 23.88
N HIS A 104 6.28 1.51 24.19
CA HIS A 104 6.65 0.34 23.42
C HIS A 104 5.53 -0.69 23.36
N LEU A 105 4.84 -0.90 24.45
CA LEU A 105 3.73 -1.84 24.48
C LEU A 105 2.58 -1.37 23.60
N ASN A 106 2.31 -0.09 23.65
CA ASN A 106 1.24 0.48 22.85
C ASN A 106 1.52 0.33 21.37
N TYR A 107 2.75 0.47 20.97
CA TYR A 107 3.12 0.33 19.58
C TYR A 107 2.88 -1.08 19.09
N LYS A 108 3.17 -2.04 19.92
CA LYS A 108 2.92 -3.42 19.52
C LYS A 108 1.46 -3.66 19.26
N ASN A 109 0.61 -3.13 20.12
CA ASN A 109 -0.81 -3.28 19.93
C ASN A 109 -1.29 -2.60 18.67
N ALA A 110 -0.77 -1.44 18.38
CA ALA A 110 -1.13 -0.71 17.19
C ALA A 110 -0.79 -1.48 15.94
N LYS A 111 0.36 -2.14 15.95
CA LYS A 111 0.75 -2.93 14.79
C LYS A 111 -0.15 -4.11 14.55
N ILE A 112 -0.64 -4.70 15.59
CA ILE A 112 -1.50 -5.86 15.49
C ILE A 112 -2.82 -5.52 14.84
N VAL A 113 -3.27 -4.32 15.03
CA VAL A 113 -4.53 -3.87 14.47
C VAL A 113 -4.55 -3.97 12.96
N PHE A 114 -3.43 -3.84 12.34
CA PHE A 114 -3.37 -3.95 10.89
C PHE A 114 -3.42 -5.38 10.43
#